data_f7dde0e8a23be09e1986215c018dc1ea
#
_entry.id   f7dde0e8a23be09e1986215c018dc1ea
#
_cell.length_a   1.000
_cell.length_b   1.000
_cell.length_c   1.000
_cell.angle_alpha   90.00
_cell.angle_beta   90.00
_cell.angle_gamma   90.00
#
_symmetry.space_group_name_H-M   'P 1'
#
loop_
_entity.id
_entity.type
_entity.pdbx_description
1 polymer ?
#
loop_
_entity_poly.entity_id
_entity_poly.type
_entity_poly.pdbx_seq_one_letter_code
_entity_poly.pdbx_strand_id
1 'polypeptide(L)'
;MKKIIVVIIFSLFIFSSCEDDVVSSLPNTNVSFNFTHNWDGVLIDNSDFNEIKYFNENRNELSIEKLRYLISDITFYKENGETIIIEGYKLIDLADNENLSYVTPLEIPVGFYSNVSFTFGFNNTDNIDGSYPDL
;
A
#
# COMPACT_ATOMS: atom_id res chain seq x y z
N MET A 1 53.39 -52.91 -45.78
CA MET A 1 52.58 -52.95 -44.58
C MET A 1 52.21 -51.50 -44.20
N LYS A 2 50.98 -51.08 -44.52
CA LYS A 2 50.49 -49.70 -44.28
C LYS A 2 49.78 -49.66 -42.94
N LYS A 3 50.33 -48.90 -42.05
CA LYS A 3 49.68 -48.63 -40.76
C LYS A 3 48.59 -47.54 -40.92
N ILE A 4 47.35 -47.92 -40.76
CA ILE A 4 46.21 -46.97 -40.74
C ILE A 4 46.11 -46.43 -39.34
N ILE A 5 46.36 -45.13 -39.19
CA ILE A 5 46.11 -44.41 -37.95
C ILE A 5 44.70 -43.92 -38.03
N VAL A 6 43.83 -44.50 -37.21
CA VAL A 6 42.45 -44.02 -37.01
C VAL A 6 42.50 -42.91 -35.96
N VAL A 7 42.34 -41.68 -36.40
CA VAL A 7 42.19 -40.53 -35.51
C VAL A 7 40.70 -40.44 -35.15
N ILE A 8 40.37 -40.83 -33.91
CA ILE A 8 39.03 -40.64 -33.37
C ILE A 8 38.95 -39.20 -32.86
N ILE A 9 38.29 -38.35 -33.62
CA ILE A 9 37.93 -37.00 -33.16
C ILE A 9 36.74 -37.14 -32.22
N PHE A 10 37.01 -37.09 -30.93
CA PHE A 10 35.98 -37.01 -29.88
C PHE A 10 35.48 -35.58 -29.83
N SER A 11 34.37 -35.32 -30.55
CA SER A 11 33.69 -34.04 -30.54
C SER A 11 33.02 -33.85 -29.21
N LEU A 12 33.59 -33.03 -28.31
CA LEU A 12 32.95 -32.55 -27.09
C LEU A 12 31.85 -31.56 -27.47
N PHE A 13 30.62 -32.01 -27.53
CA PHE A 13 29.47 -31.12 -27.52
C PHE A 13 29.34 -30.56 -26.11
N ILE A 14 29.84 -29.36 -25.90
CA ILE A 14 29.55 -28.55 -24.73
C ILE A 14 28.12 -28.05 -24.94
N PHE A 15 27.13 -28.73 -24.37
CA PHE A 15 25.78 -28.17 -24.18
C PHE A 15 25.92 -27.07 -23.15
N SER A 16 26.06 -25.83 -23.61
CA SER A 16 25.80 -24.66 -22.80
C SER A 16 24.30 -24.64 -22.59
N SER A 17 23.86 -25.28 -21.50
CA SER A 17 22.52 -25.07 -20.96
C SER A 17 22.51 -23.66 -20.38
N CYS A 18 22.05 -22.71 -21.17
CA CYS A 18 21.59 -21.44 -20.67
C CYS A 18 20.28 -21.77 -19.95
N GLU A 19 20.32 -22.00 -18.65
CA GLU A 19 19.16 -21.84 -17.81
C GLU A 19 18.81 -20.35 -17.87
N ASP A 20 17.86 -20.00 -18.74
CA ASP A 20 17.14 -18.76 -18.57
C ASP A 20 16.48 -18.89 -17.19
N ASP A 21 17.06 -18.25 -16.18
CA ASP A 21 16.39 -17.94 -14.95
C ASP A 21 15.14 -17.15 -15.33
N VAL A 22 14.04 -17.86 -15.55
CA VAL A 22 12.72 -17.28 -15.58
C VAL A 22 12.53 -16.72 -14.17
N VAL A 23 12.97 -15.49 -13.97
CA VAL A 23 12.59 -14.71 -12.81
C VAL A 23 11.07 -14.61 -12.90
N SER A 24 10.41 -15.58 -12.30
CA SER A 24 8.96 -15.55 -12.10
C SER A 24 8.69 -14.29 -11.31
N SER A 25 8.37 -13.20 -12.00
CA SER A 25 7.92 -12.00 -11.34
C SER A 25 6.69 -12.38 -10.52
N LEU A 26 6.76 -12.18 -9.22
CA LEU A 26 5.61 -12.39 -8.36
C LEU A 26 4.43 -11.59 -8.92
N PRO A 27 3.20 -12.13 -8.86
CA PRO A 27 2.03 -11.42 -9.36
C PRO A 27 1.85 -10.10 -8.59
N ASN A 28 1.26 -9.13 -9.25
CA ASN A 28 0.84 -7.90 -8.62
C ASN A 28 -0.59 -8.04 -8.06
N THR A 29 -0.94 -7.29 -7.04
CA THR A 29 -2.28 -7.26 -6.45
C THR A 29 -2.62 -5.86 -5.94
N ASN A 30 -3.91 -5.53 -5.90
CA ASN A 30 -4.36 -4.33 -5.23
C ASN A 30 -4.39 -4.55 -3.71
N VAL A 31 -4.05 -3.50 -2.97
CA VAL A 31 -4.15 -3.46 -1.51
C VAL A 31 -5.34 -2.60 -1.13
N SER A 32 -6.18 -3.08 -0.22
CA SER A 32 -7.32 -2.35 0.31
C SER A 32 -7.06 -1.95 1.75
N PHE A 33 -7.24 -0.67 2.06
CA PHE A 33 -7.24 -0.12 3.41
C PHE A 33 -8.68 0.16 3.80
N ASN A 34 -9.12 -0.37 4.94
CA ASN A 34 -10.43 -0.09 5.50
C ASN A 34 -10.25 0.65 6.82
N PHE A 35 -10.93 1.79 6.95
CA PHE A 35 -10.82 2.68 8.10
C PHE A 35 -12.01 2.49 9.01
N THR A 36 -11.73 2.27 10.28
CA THR A 36 -12.73 2.18 11.35
C THR A 36 -12.38 3.19 12.43
N HIS A 37 -13.41 3.74 13.08
CA HIS A 37 -13.26 4.76 14.09
C HIS A 37 -13.86 4.27 15.39
N ASN A 38 -13.17 4.53 16.49
CA ASN A 38 -13.61 4.09 17.80
C ASN A 38 -13.44 5.22 18.80
N TRP A 39 -14.36 5.31 19.75
CA TRP A 39 -14.22 6.09 20.97
C TRP A 39 -14.18 5.13 22.14
N ASP A 40 -13.08 5.13 22.87
CA ASP A 40 -12.86 4.26 24.03
C ASP A 40 -13.19 2.76 23.76
N GLY A 41 -12.77 2.31 22.57
CA GLY A 41 -12.96 0.92 22.12
C GLY A 41 -14.34 0.61 21.53
N VAL A 42 -15.27 1.55 21.54
CA VAL A 42 -16.61 1.41 20.93
C VAL A 42 -16.59 1.97 19.50
N LEU A 43 -17.08 1.19 18.54
CA LEU A 43 -17.18 1.63 17.14
C LEU A 43 -18.07 2.87 17.05
N ILE A 44 -17.64 3.82 16.24
CA ILE A 44 -18.36 5.04 15.88
C ILE A 44 -18.71 4.97 14.41
N ASP A 45 -19.95 5.32 14.07
CA ASP A 45 -20.41 5.57 12.72
C ASP A 45 -21.14 6.92 12.60
N ASN A 46 -21.67 7.23 11.43
CA ASN A 46 -22.34 8.50 11.19
C ASN A 46 -23.67 8.65 11.94
N SER A 47 -24.28 7.57 12.43
CA SER A 47 -25.47 7.63 13.27
C SER A 47 -25.19 8.18 14.67
N ASP A 48 -23.93 8.22 15.06
CA ASP A 48 -23.45 8.73 16.34
C ASP A 48 -23.26 10.26 16.35
N PHE A 49 -23.42 10.90 15.20
CA PHE A 49 -23.16 12.34 15.07
C PHE A 49 -24.27 13.18 15.72
N ASN A 50 -23.86 14.32 16.27
CA ASN A 50 -24.72 15.31 16.92
C ASN A 50 -25.44 14.81 18.20
N GLU A 51 -25.03 13.66 18.74
CA GLU A 51 -25.49 13.16 20.01
C GLU A 51 -24.45 13.46 21.10
N ILE A 52 -24.89 14.05 22.21
CA ILE A 52 -24.03 14.25 23.39
C ILE A 52 -24.00 12.94 24.17
N LYS A 53 -22.98 12.14 23.96
CA LYS A 53 -22.85 10.81 24.58
C LYS A 53 -21.42 10.39 24.92
N TYR A 54 -20.45 11.22 24.55
CA TYR A 54 -19.05 10.93 24.79
C TYR A 54 -18.54 11.75 25.99
N PHE A 55 -17.54 11.21 26.67
CA PHE A 55 -16.92 11.87 27.81
C PHE A 55 -15.39 11.88 27.57
N ASN A 56 -14.76 13.02 27.84
CA ASN A 56 -13.33 13.10 27.93
C ASN A 56 -12.83 12.67 29.32
N GLU A 57 -11.50 12.64 29.52
CA GLU A 57 -10.90 12.29 30.81
C GLU A 57 -11.36 13.19 31.98
N ASN A 58 -11.71 14.44 31.68
CA ASN A 58 -12.23 15.39 32.67
C ASN A 58 -13.74 15.25 32.89
N ARG A 59 -14.39 14.25 32.30
CA ARG A 59 -15.83 13.99 32.34
C ARG A 59 -16.70 15.11 31.72
N ASN A 60 -16.14 15.89 30.81
CA ASN A 60 -16.95 16.80 30.03
C ASN A 60 -17.70 16.01 28.96
N GLU A 61 -18.97 16.33 28.82
CA GLU A 61 -19.83 15.79 27.77
C GLU A 61 -19.43 16.35 26.38
N LEU A 62 -19.37 15.49 25.39
CA LEU A 62 -18.96 15.83 24.02
C LEU A 62 -19.92 15.20 23.01
N SER A 63 -20.12 15.89 21.90
CA SER A 63 -20.68 15.32 20.67
C SER A 63 -19.64 15.32 19.56
N ILE A 64 -19.76 14.40 18.64
CA ILE A 64 -19.01 14.42 17.37
C ILE A 64 -19.96 14.99 16.33
N GLU A 65 -19.62 16.14 15.76
CA GLU A 65 -20.41 16.78 14.71
C GLU A 65 -19.90 16.38 13.31
N LYS A 66 -18.59 16.17 13.22
CA LYS A 66 -17.90 15.80 11.98
C LYS A 66 -16.62 15.05 12.31
N LEU A 67 -16.34 13.99 11.56
CA LEU A 67 -15.07 13.29 11.60
C LEU A 67 -14.61 13.05 10.18
N ARG A 68 -13.69 13.86 9.73
CA ARG A 68 -13.05 13.71 8.42
C ARG A 68 -11.56 14.06 8.50
N TYR A 69 -10.77 13.39 7.70
CA TYR A 69 -9.34 13.61 7.59
C TYR A 69 -8.83 13.09 6.25
N LEU A 70 -7.60 13.42 5.96
CA LEU A 70 -6.94 13.07 4.71
C LEU A 70 -5.72 12.20 5.01
N ILE A 71 -5.49 11.23 4.16
CA ILE A 71 -4.23 10.48 4.09
C ILE A 71 -3.61 10.69 2.71
N SER A 72 -2.29 10.77 2.64
CA SER A 72 -1.52 10.87 1.40
C SER A 72 -0.21 10.08 1.48
N ASP A 73 0.49 9.95 0.35
CA ASP A 73 1.86 9.40 0.27
C ASP A 73 2.00 8.02 0.92
N ILE A 74 1.08 7.10 0.61
CA ILE A 74 1.18 5.75 1.15
C ILE A 74 2.42 5.08 0.58
N THR A 75 3.32 4.65 1.45
CA THR A 75 4.60 4.05 1.07
C THR A 75 4.73 2.65 1.64
N PHE A 76 4.98 1.69 0.77
CA PHE A 76 5.30 0.31 1.13
C PHE A 76 6.81 0.12 1.13
N TYR A 77 7.35 -0.44 2.20
CA TYR A 77 8.78 -0.71 2.37
C TYR A 77 9.02 -2.21 2.26
N LYS A 78 9.76 -2.64 1.23
CA LYS A 78 10.17 -4.03 1.09
C LYS A 78 11.36 -4.34 2.02
N GLU A 79 11.51 -5.62 2.38
CA GLU A 79 12.62 -6.05 3.23
C GLU A 79 14.00 -5.82 2.59
N ASN A 80 14.09 -5.77 1.27
CA ASN A 80 15.33 -5.48 0.53
C ASN A 80 15.71 -3.99 0.47
N GLY A 81 14.90 -3.12 1.09
CA GLY A 81 15.10 -1.67 1.13
C GLY A 81 14.46 -0.89 -0.03
N GLU A 82 13.84 -1.55 -0.98
CA GLU A 82 13.05 -0.88 -2.02
C GLU A 82 11.75 -0.32 -1.45
N THR A 83 11.27 0.77 -2.03
CA THR A 83 10.01 1.41 -1.66
C THR A 83 9.07 1.52 -2.86
N ILE A 84 7.77 1.40 -2.58
CA ILE A 84 6.71 1.66 -3.56
C ILE A 84 5.86 2.78 -2.98
N ILE A 85 5.78 3.90 -3.68
CA ILE A 85 5.04 5.08 -3.27
C ILE A 85 3.75 5.15 -4.08
N ILE A 86 2.63 5.27 -3.39
CA ILE A 86 1.33 5.55 -3.96
C ILE A 86 1.10 7.05 -3.79
N GLU A 87 1.26 7.76 -4.87
CA GLU A 87 1.03 9.21 -4.92
C GLU A 87 -0.47 9.54 -4.81
N GLY A 88 -0.76 10.78 -4.45
CA GLY A 88 -2.11 11.28 -4.31
C GLY A 88 -2.64 11.18 -2.88
N TYR A 89 -3.92 11.43 -2.74
CA TYR A 89 -4.57 11.49 -1.43
C TYR A 89 -5.92 10.78 -1.41
N LYS A 90 -6.38 10.44 -0.23
CA LYS A 90 -7.73 9.93 0.04
C LYS A 90 -8.33 10.72 1.20
N LEU A 91 -9.46 11.35 0.94
CA LEU A 91 -10.31 11.91 2.00
C LEU A 91 -11.10 10.77 2.64
N ILE A 92 -11.00 10.66 3.94
CA ILE A 92 -11.81 9.77 4.79
C ILE A 92 -12.84 10.66 5.48
N ASP A 93 -14.11 10.39 5.23
CA ASP A 93 -15.22 11.14 5.81
C ASP A 93 -16.24 10.15 6.40
N LEU A 94 -16.39 10.17 7.72
CA LEU A 94 -17.29 9.25 8.40
C LEU A 94 -18.77 9.57 8.13
N ALA A 95 -19.09 10.78 7.66
CA ALA A 95 -20.46 11.10 7.23
C ALA A 95 -20.83 10.35 5.92
N ASP A 96 -19.82 9.97 5.13
CA ASP A 96 -19.96 9.21 3.90
C ASP A 96 -19.36 7.80 4.10
N ASN A 97 -20.19 6.87 4.57
CA ASN A 97 -19.79 5.50 4.85
C ASN A 97 -19.19 4.75 3.64
N GLU A 98 -19.44 5.21 2.41
CA GLU A 98 -18.88 4.63 1.20
C GLU A 98 -17.40 4.97 1.02
N ASN A 99 -16.93 6.03 1.68
CA ASN A 99 -15.56 6.52 1.59
C ASN A 99 -14.58 5.99 2.65
N LEU A 100 -15.00 5.02 3.44
CA LEU A 100 -14.16 4.40 4.48
C LEU A 100 -13.23 3.29 3.96
N SER A 101 -13.20 3.08 2.65
CA SER A 101 -12.30 2.13 2.01
C SER A 101 -11.46 2.84 0.94
N TYR A 102 -10.21 2.41 0.83
CA TYR A 102 -9.28 2.87 -0.20
C TYR A 102 -8.56 1.68 -0.81
N VAL A 103 -8.73 1.49 -2.10
CA VAL A 103 -7.98 0.49 -2.87
C VAL A 103 -6.86 1.21 -3.60
N THR A 104 -5.64 0.68 -3.52
CA THR A 104 -4.49 1.29 -4.20
C THR A 104 -4.74 1.37 -5.71
N PRO A 105 -4.49 2.53 -6.35
CA PRO A 105 -4.65 2.67 -7.80
C PRO A 105 -3.58 1.91 -8.58
N LEU A 106 -2.45 1.60 -7.94
CA LEU A 106 -1.39 0.77 -8.47
C LEU A 106 -1.43 -0.60 -7.82
N GLU A 107 -1.20 -1.62 -8.63
CA GLU A 107 -0.97 -2.97 -8.12
C GLU A 107 0.39 -3.06 -7.43
N ILE A 108 0.41 -3.70 -6.29
CA ILE A 108 1.59 -3.90 -5.47
C ILE A 108 2.11 -5.33 -5.71
N PRO A 109 3.41 -5.52 -6.03
CA PRO A 109 3.98 -6.85 -6.17
C PRO A 109 3.78 -7.69 -4.91
N VAL A 110 3.32 -8.91 -5.05
CA VAL A 110 3.23 -9.85 -3.93
C VAL A 110 4.62 -10.09 -3.36
N GLY A 111 4.78 -10.04 -2.04
CA GLY A 111 6.08 -10.19 -1.40
C GLY A 111 6.06 -9.85 0.08
N PHE A 112 7.25 -9.75 0.66
CA PHE A 112 7.42 -9.39 2.06
C PHE A 112 7.70 -7.89 2.20
N TYR A 113 6.94 -7.26 3.06
CA TYR A 113 7.03 -5.84 3.37
C TYR A 113 7.29 -5.68 4.88
N SER A 114 8.29 -4.88 5.20
CA SER A 114 8.66 -4.61 6.60
C SER A 114 7.78 -3.54 7.22
N ASN A 115 7.24 -2.63 6.41
CA ASN A 115 6.46 -1.50 6.89
C ASN A 115 5.55 -0.93 5.81
N VAL A 116 4.49 -0.24 6.24
CA VAL A 116 3.68 0.66 5.44
C VAL A 116 3.55 1.98 6.22
N SER A 117 3.78 3.10 5.55
CA SER A 117 3.57 4.43 6.13
C SER A 117 2.62 5.26 5.27
N PHE A 118 2.07 6.30 5.84
CA PHE A 118 1.30 7.31 5.13
C PHE A 118 1.46 8.67 5.83
N THR A 119 1.20 9.73 5.10
CA THR A 119 1.09 11.07 5.66
C THR A 119 -0.35 11.32 6.12
N PHE A 120 -0.52 11.76 7.36
CA PHE A 120 -1.81 12.24 7.85
C PHE A 120 -1.94 13.72 7.46
N GLY A 121 -2.81 14.02 6.50
CA GLY A 121 -2.86 15.32 5.81
C GLY A 121 -2.04 15.33 4.52
N PHE A 122 -1.59 16.49 4.13
CA PHE A 122 -0.63 16.69 3.03
C PHE A 122 0.78 16.92 3.58
N ASN A 123 1.78 16.52 2.81
CA ASN A 123 3.15 16.98 3.03
C ASN A 123 3.30 18.46 2.65
N ASN A 124 4.46 19.07 2.96
CA ASN A 124 4.69 20.50 2.70
C ASN A 124 4.70 20.86 1.20
N THR A 125 4.97 19.91 0.33
CA THR A 125 5.04 20.13 -1.12
C THR A 125 3.64 20.15 -1.73
N ASP A 126 2.76 19.30 -1.22
CA ASP A 126 1.40 19.12 -1.76
C ASP A 126 0.37 20.01 -1.07
N ASN A 127 0.72 20.63 0.06
CA ASN A 127 -0.15 21.55 0.78
C ASN A 127 -0.18 22.92 0.11
N ILE A 128 -0.84 22.99 -1.05
CA ILE A 128 -0.95 24.16 -1.90
C ILE A 128 -2.38 24.70 -1.84
N ASP A 129 -2.53 25.96 -1.46
CA ASP A 129 -3.83 26.62 -1.33
C ASP A 129 -4.60 26.62 -2.67
N GLY A 130 -5.87 26.26 -2.62
CA GLY A 130 -6.77 26.22 -3.78
C GLY A 130 -6.52 25.10 -4.80
N SER A 131 -5.59 24.17 -4.53
CA SER A 131 -5.28 23.05 -5.44
C SER A 131 -6.26 21.89 -5.31
N TYR A 132 -7.04 21.83 -4.24
CA TYR A 132 -7.92 20.71 -3.90
C TYR A 132 -9.34 21.23 -3.62
N PRO A 133 -10.15 21.50 -4.66
CA PRO A 133 -11.47 22.13 -4.51
C PRO A 133 -12.53 21.24 -3.87
N ASP A 134 -12.25 19.94 -3.72
CA ASP A 134 -13.11 18.93 -3.13
C ASP A 134 -12.93 18.75 -1.60
N LEU A 135 -12.02 19.54 -0.97
CA LEU A 135 -11.68 19.46 0.46
C LEU A 135 -12.33 20.54 1.32
#